data_5074ebb592eeffa58e169deebc17b967
#
_entry.id   5074ebb592eeffa58e169deebc17b967
#
_cell.length_a   1.000
_cell.length_b   1.000
_cell.length_c   1.000
_cell.angle_alpha   90.00
_cell.angle_beta   90.00
_cell.angle_gamma   90.00
#
_symmetry.space_group_name_H-M   'P 1'
#
loop_
_entity.id
_entity.type
_entity.pdbx_description
1 polymer ?
#
loop_
_entity_poly.entity_id
_entity_poly.type
_entity_poly.pdbx_seq_one_letter_code
_entity_poly.pdbx_strand_id
1 'polypeptide(L)'
;TRLGNNPQKAMELFLQISELKLSNTSFLCSGLIPISKPLDSYIYKNRLLVGDAGYFVKATSGGGLIFGLKSAEIAATTLTDRFKKFKNINNYNKNLKKSISELKLHYKIRKYIYSKTPYEFDELLKNLKDAGIEDFLNNFGDMDYPSKMVPPLVFYPKFLKFYKEILNLIKMD
;
A
#
# COMPACT_ATOMS: atom_id res chain seq x y z
N THR A 1 -7.51 -1.46 13.95
CA THR A 1 -7.87 -2.66 14.72
C THR A 1 -9.19 -2.41 15.44
N ARG A 2 -10.16 -3.35 15.36
CA ARG A 2 -11.42 -3.32 16.13
C ARG A 2 -11.20 -3.49 17.64
N LEU A 3 -9.98 -3.71 18.09
CA LEU A 3 -9.56 -3.96 19.48
C LEU A 3 -9.19 -2.69 20.26
N GLY A 4 -9.69 -1.52 19.84
CA GLY A 4 -9.30 -0.26 20.46
C GLY A 4 -7.84 0.11 20.17
N ASN A 5 -7.48 1.35 20.40
CA ASN A 5 -6.18 1.92 20.02
C ASN A 5 -5.01 1.51 20.93
N ASN A 6 -5.03 0.34 21.57
CA ASN A 6 -3.95 -0.12 22.44
C ASN A 6 -3.17 -1.29 21.79
N PRO A 7 -1.99 -1.00 21.18
CA PRO A 7 -1.16 -2.02 20.54
C PRO A 7 -0.69 -3.10 21.52
N GLN A 8 -0.52 -2.76 22.78
CA GLN A 8 -0.08 -3.67 23.83
C GLN A 8 -1.12 -4.76 24.09
N LYS A 9 -2.41 -4.37 24.26
CA LYS A 9 -3.51 -5.34 24.39
C LYS A 9 -3.67 -6.22 23.16
N ALA A 10 -3.45 -5.66 21.97
CA ALA A 10 -3.50 -6.45 20.72
C ALA A 10 -2.36 -7.48 20.66
N MET A 11 -1.16 -7.14 21.13
CA MET A 11 -0.03 -8.05 21.24
C MET A 11 -0.29 -9.15 22.27
N GLU A 12 -0.79 -8.79 23.46
CA GLU A 12 -1.15 -9.75 24.50
C GLU A 12 -2.16 -10.79 23.99
N LEU A 13 -3.21 -10.32 23.32
CA LEU A 13 -4.21 -11.21 22.70
C LEU A 13 -3.61 -12.08 21.62
N PHE A 14 -2.75 -11.54 20.76
CA PHE A 14 -2.05 -12.31 19.73
C PHE A 14 -1.20 -13.43 20.36
N LEU A 15 -0.42 -13.13 21.41
CA LEU A 15 0.39 -14.12 22.11
C LEU A 15 -0.45 -15.22 22.75
N GLN A 16 -1.61 -14.87 23.32
CA GLN A 16 -2.54 -15.85 23.89
C GLN A 16 -3.12 -16.77 22.81
N ILE A 17 -3.54 -16.22 21.67
CA ILE A 17 -4.16 -17.01 20.58
C ILE A 17 -3.11 -17.88 19.85
N SER A 18 -1.90 -17.36 19.67
CA SER A 18 -0.84 -18.05 18.94
C SER A 18 -0.06 -19.06 19.76
N GLU A 19 -0.33 -19.14 21.08
CA GLU A 19 0.42 -19.98 22.04
C GLU A 19 1.93 -19.71 22.06
N LEU A 20 2.38 -18.57 21.51
CA LEU A 20 3.77 -18.17 21.48
C LEU A 20 4.22 -17.67 22.86
N LYS A 21 5.32 -18.20 23.37
CA LYS A 21 5.96 -17.72 24.60
C LYS A 21 7.14 -16.83 24.25
N LEU A 22 7.13 -15.58 24.71
CA LEU A 22 8.30 -14.72 24.66
C LEU A 22 9.26 -15.14 25.77
N SER A 23 10.37 -15.78 25.41
CA SER A 23 11.36 -16.27 26.40
C SER A 23 12.32 -15.18 26.87
N ASN A 24 12.75 -14.26 25.99
CA ASN A 24 13.62 -13.12 26.32
C ASN A 24 13.33 -11.96 25.38
N THR A 25 12.79 -10.84 25.89
CA THR A 25 12.68 -9.58 25.16
C THR A 25 13.82 -8.66 25.58
N SER A 26 14.80 -8.47 24.69
CA SER A 26 15.89 -7.53 24.92
C SER A 26 15.52 -6.08 24.59
N PHE A 27 14.52 -5.88 23.72
CA PHE A 27 14.08 -4.55 23.29
C PHE A 27 12.63 -4.59 22.80
N LEU A 28 11.83 -3.63 23.21
CA LEU A 28 10.44 -3.47 22.81
C LEU A 28 10.26 -2.09 22.15
N CYS A 29 9.92 -2.07 20.87
CA CYS A 29 9.56 -0.83 20.20
C CYS A 29 8.19 -0.94 19.54
N SER A 30 7.48 0.17 19.49
CA SER A 30 6.20 0.27 18.80
C SER A 30 6.12 1.57 18.04
N GLY A 31 5.32 1.57 16.96
CA GLY A 31 5.09 2.75 16.14
C GLY A 31 3.77 2.67 15.39
N LEU A 32 3.30 3.80 14.91
CA LEU A 32 2.13 3.89 14.04
C LEU A 32 2.58 3.85 12.59
N ILE A 33 2.01 2.93 11.80
CA ILE A 33 2.19 2.91 10.36
C ILE A 33 1.16 3.87 9.75
N PRO A 34 1.58 4.91 8.98
CA PRO A 34 0.67 5.93 8.46
C PRO A 34 -0.10 5.40 7.24
N ILE A 35 -1.11 4.57 7.49
CA ILE A 35 -1.99 4.04 6.44
C ILE A 35 -3.08 5.06 6.12
N SER A 36 -2.91 5.81 5.04
CA SER A 36 -3.81 6.86 4.63
C SER A 36 -3.87 7.01 3.10
N LYS A 37 -4.78 7.87 2.63
CA LYS A 37 -4.75 8.38 1.25
C LYS A 37 -3.42 9.15 1.06
N PRO A 38 -2.74 8.98 -0.09
CA PRO A 38 -1.58 9.79 -0.44
C PRO A 38 -1.87 11.30 -0.37
N LEU A 39 -0.85 12.06 -0.01
CA LEU A 39 -0.95 13.53 0.11
C LEU A 39 -1.11 14.19 -1.27
N ASP A 40 -1.69 15.39 -1.28
CA ASP A 40 -1.81 16.20 -2.50
C ASP A 40 -0.47 16.87 -2.86
N SER A 41 0.38 17.13 -1.86
CA SER A 41 1.72 17.67 -2.06
C SER A 41 2.71 17.05 -1.06
N TYR A 42 3.92 16.81 -1.54
CA TYR A 42 5.05 16.27 -0.78
C TYR A 42 6.12 17.33 -0.51
N ILE A 43 5.78 18.57 -0.78
CA ILE A 43 6.63 19.73 -0.55
C ILE A 43 5.93 20.65 0.44
N TYR A 44 6.61 20.99 1.52
CA TYR A 44 6.16 22.00 2.47
C TYR A 44 7.26 23.02 2.69
N LYS A 45 7.07 24.26 2.21
CA LYS A 45 8.11 25.30 2.18
C LYS A 45 9.36 24.77 1.47
N ASN A 46 10.50 24.67 2.17
CA ASN A 46 11.76 24.14 1.66
C ASN A 46 12.04 22.69 2.10
N ARG A 47 11.00 21.94 2.51
CA ARG A 47 11.13 20.56 2.99
C ARG A 47 10.48 19.61 2.00
N LEU A 48 11.14 18.47 1.78
CA LEU A 48 10.60 17.34 1.02
C LEU A 48 10.19 16.24 2.01
N LEU A 49 8.99 15.71 1.86
CA LEU A 49 8.51 14.60 2.67
C LEU A 49 8.92 13.29 1.99
N VAL A 50 9.57 12.39 2.74
CA VAL A 50 10.03 11.07 2.28
C VAL A 50 9.59 9.97 3.24
N GLY A 51 9.52 8.74 2.77
CA GLY A 51 9.16 7.58 3.59
C GLY A 51 7.82 7.76 4.30
N ASP A 52 7.73 7.29 5.54
CA ASP A 52 6.52 7.33 6.35
C ASP A 52 6.03 8.76 6.62
N ALA A 53 6.93 9.74 6.73
CA ALA A 53 6.56 11.15 6.87
C ALA A 53 5.79 11.70 5.65
N GLY A 54 5.97 11.10 4.47
CA GLY A 54 5.24 11.40 3.24
C GLY A 54 4.13 10.37 2.94
N TYR A 55 3.77 9.50 3.88
CA TYR A 55 2.79 8.43 3.66
C TYR A 55 3.16 7.49 2.50
N PHE A 56 4.47 7.26 2.26
CA PHE A 56 4.94 6.32 1.25
C PHE A 56 4.82 4.87 1.72
N VAL A 57 3.62 4.50 2.15
CA VAL A 57 3.26 3.21 2.71
C VAL A 57 2.11 2.60 1.92
N LYS A 58 2.26 1.32 1.56
CA LYS A 58 1.18 0.55 0.91
C LYS A 58 0.03 0.36 1.88
N ALA A 59 -1.11 0.91 1.57
CA ALA A 59 -2.28 0.80 2.43
C ALA A 59 -2.78 -0.65 2.58
N THR A 60 -2.49 -1.53 1.63
CA THR A 60 -2.89 -2.95 1.67
C THR A 60 -2.13 -3.76 2.72
N SER A 61 -0.81 -3.56 2.83
CA SER A 61 0.07 -4.40 3.66
C SER A 61 0.78 -3.67 4.80
N GLY A 62 0.78 -2.33 4.80
CA GLY A 62 1.58 -1.52 5.73
C GLY A 62 3.08 -1.46 5.35
N GLY A 63 3.48 -2.06 4.23
CA GLY A 63 4.87 -2.06 3.77
C GLY A 63 5.28 -0.71 3.18
N GLY A 64 6.35 -0.09 3.71
CA GLY A 64 6.85 1.22 3.29
C GLY A 64 8.24 1.22 2.65
N LEU A 65 8.99 0.10 2.74
CA LEU A 65 10.41 0.09 2.38
C LEU A 65 10.68 0.50 0.92
N ILE A 66 10.00 -0.12 -0.04
CA ILE A 66 10.22 0.13 -1.47
C ILE A 66 9.84 1.57 -1.85
N PHE A 67 8.65 2.03 -1.45
CA PHE A 67 8.21 3.39 -1.75
C PHE A 67 8.97 4.45 -0.94
N GLY A 68 9.39 4.13 0.29
CA GLY A 68 10.24 4.97 1.12
C GLY A 68 11.59 5.22 0.45
N LEU A 69 12.30 4.15 0.06
CA LEU A 69 13.58 4.25 -0.66
C LEU A 69 13.43 4.99 -1.99
N LYS A 70 12.36 4.71 -2.74
CA LYS A 70 12.08 5.39 -4.01
C LYS A 70 11.83 6.88 -3.83
N SER A 71 11.09 7.26 -2.80
CA SER A 71 10.86 8.68 -2.48
C SER A 71 12.14 9.38 -2.07
N ALA A 72 13.03 8.72 -1.32
CA ALA A 72 14.33 9.25 -0.93
C ALA A 72 15.26 9.45 -2.14
N GLU A 73 15.33 8.47 -3.06
CA GLU A 73 16.09 8.58 -4.32
C GLU A 73 15.64 9.80 -5.15
N ILE A 74 14.30 9.95 -5.33
CA ILE A 74 13.74 11.07 -6.08
C ILE A 74 14.01 12.40 -5.37
N ALA A 75 13.95 12.44 -4.03
CA ALA A 75 14.29 13.63 -3.26
C ALA A 75 15.75 14.04 -3.44
N ALA A 76 16.67 13.08 -3.30
CA ALA A 76 18.11 13.32 -3.49
C ALA A 76 18.40 13.84 -4.90
N THR A 77 17.83 13.23 -5.93
CA THR A 77 17.97 13.67 -7.33
C THR A 77 17.42 15.09 -7.52
N THR A 78 16.24 15.38 -6.96
CA THR A 78 15.60 16.71 -7.07
C THR A 78 16.45 17.78 -6.40
N LEU A 79 17.01 17.50 -5.21
CA LEU A 79 17.89 18.45 -4.51
C LEU A 79 19.20 18.65 -5.26
N THR A 80 19.82 17.60 -5.77
CA THR A 80 21.03 17.69 -6.60
C THR A 80 20.80 18.54 -7.84
N ASP A 81 19.70 18.33 -8.54
CA ASP A 81 19.34 19.12 -9.72
C ASP A 81 19.01 20.58 -9.36
N ARG A 82 18.40 20.83 -8.21
CA ARG A 82 18.17 22.19 -7.71
C ARG A 82 19.48 22.93 -7.47
N PHE A 83 20.43 22.33 -6.75
CA PHE A 83 21.67 22.98 -6.37
C PHE A 83 22.65 23.08 -7.54
N LYS A 84 22.77 22.09 -8.40
CA LYS A 84 23.72 22.05 -9.51
C LYS A 84 23.18 22.67 -10.80
N LYS A 85 21.89 22.61 -11.05
CA LYS A 85 21.24 22.99 -12.32
C LYS A 85 20.15 24.04 -12.15
N PHE A 86 19.98 24.60 -10.97
CA PHE A 86 18.93 25.58 -10.63
C PHE A 86 17.51 25.18 -11.00
N LYS A 87 17.21 23.84 -11.05
CA LYS A 87 15.88 23.35 -11.37
C LYS A 87 14.89 23.60 -10.24
N ASN A 88 13.61 23.64 -10.60
CA ASN A 88 12.53 23.90 -9.65
C ASN A 88 12.33 22.70 -8.71
N ILE A 89 12.22 22.95 -7.40
CA ILE A 89 11.91 21.94 -6.38
C ILE A 89 10.57 21.25 -6.62
N ASN A 90 9.62 21.89 -7.31
CA ASN A 90 8.33 21.33 -7.66
C ASN A 90 8.43 20.08 -8.57
N ASN A 91 9.59 19.86 -9.19
CA ASN A 91 9.87 18.63 -9.92
C ASN A 91 9.78 17.38 -9.02
N TYR A 92 9.93 17.54 -7.70
CA TYR A 92 9.73 16.44 -6.76
C TYR A 92 8.34 15.83 -6.88
N ASN A 93 7.27 16.66 -6.74
CA ASN A 93 5.89 16.17 -6.89
C ASN A 93 5.65 15.55 -8.28
N LYS A 94 6.23 16.12 -9.33
CA LYS A 94 6.11 15.59 -10.70
C LYS A 94 6.76 14.22 -10.84
N ASN A 95 7.94 14.04 -10.29
CA ASN A 95 8.70 12.79 -10.39
C ASN A 95 8.10 11.66 -9.51
N LEU A 96 7.33 12.01 -8.47
CA LEU A 96 6.63 11.06 -7.60
C LEU A 96 5.34 10.51 -8.21
N LYS A 97 4.82 11.07 -9.31
CA LYS A 97 3.48 10.73 -9.86
C LYS A 97 3.25 9.24 -10.00
N LYS A 98 4.23 8.48 -10.49
CA LYS A 98 4.11 7.03 -10.65
C LYS A 98 3.94 6.32 -9.30
N SER A 99 4.79 6.62 -8.32
CA SER A 99 4.69 6.05 -6.97
C SER A 99 3.37 6.42 -6.29
N ILE A 100 2.94 7.67 -6.43
CA ILE A 100 1.67 8.16 -5.88
C ILE A 100 0.48 7.43 -6.52
N SER A 101 0.52 7.16 -7.83
CA SER A 101 -0.53 6.42 -8.52
C SER A 101 -0.69 4.99 -7.98
N GLU A 102 0.43 4.29 -7.75
CA GLU A 102 0.40 2.95 -7.14
C GLU A 102 -0.13 3.00 -5.70
N LEU A 103 0.34 3.95 -4.89
CA LEU A 103 -0.13 4.11 -3.51
C LEU A 103 -1.63 4.46 -3.45
N LYS A 104 -2.14 5.25 -4.39
CA LYS A 104 -3.59 5.49 -4.53
C LYS A 104 -4.34 4.19 -4.84
N LEU A 105 -3.79 3.34 -5.70
CA LEU A 105 -4.40 2.04 -6.01
C LEU A 105 -4.41 1.12 -4.77
N HIS A 106 -3.30 1.05 -4.02
CA HIS A 106 -3.28 0.33 -2.74
C HIS A 106 -4.34 0.85 -1.76
N TYR A 107 -4.53 2.16 -1.67
CA TYR A 107 -5.53 2.75 -0.81
C TYR A 107 -6.96 2.39 -1.26
N LYS A 108 -7.23 2.42 -2.56
CA LYS A 108 -8.52 2.01 -3.13
C LYS A 108 -8.82 0.53 -2.86
N ILE A 109 -7.84 -0.35 -3.08
CA ILE A 109 -7.97 -1.79 -2.78
C ILE A 109 -8.31 -1.98 -1.30
N ARG A 110 -7.58 -1.33 -0.39
CA ARG A 110 -7.88 -1.39 1.04
C ARG A 110 -9.30 -0.92 1.35
N LYS A 111 -9.70 0.24 0.82
CA LYS A 111 -11.04 0.80 1.04
C LYS A 111 -12.12 -0.17 0.57
N TYR A 112 -11.93 -0.81 -0.59
CA TYR A 112 -12.84 -1.82 -1.13
C TYR A 112 -12.94 -3.05 -0.21
N ILE A 113 -11.81 -3.60 0.22
CA ILE A 113 -11.78 -4.76 1.14
C ILE A 113 -12.49 -4.43 2.45
N TYR A 114 -12.20 -3.26 3.03
CA TYR A 114 -12.78 -2.85 4.31
C TYR A 114 -14.25 -2.41 4.23
N SER A 115 -14.78 -2.18 3.04
CA SER A 115 -16.22 -1.92 2.84
C SER A 115 -17.05 -3.20 2.87
N LYS A 116 -16.42 -4.38 2.80
CA LYS A 116 -17.11 -5.68 2.79
C LYS A 116 -17.45 -6.14 4.19
N THR A 117 -18.62 -6.74 4.34
CA THR A 117 -18.95 -7.57 5.52
C THR A 117 -18.07 -8.82 5.53
N PRO A 118 -17.91 -9.51 6.68
CA PRO A 118 -17.18 -10.77 6.72
C PRO A 118 -17.71 -11.80 5.71
N TYR A 119 -19.01 -11.93 5.58
CA TYR A 119 -19.66 -12.84 4.63
C TYR A 119 -19.31 -12.50 3.17
N GLU A 120 -19.46 -11.22 2.77
CA GLU A 120 -19.11 -10.77 1.42
C GLU A 120 -17.64 -10.94 1.11
N PHE A 121 -16.78 -10.84 2.12
CA PHE A 121 -15.33 -11.04 1.96
C PHE A 121 -15.02 -12.53 1.72
N ASP A 122 -15.65 -13.44 2.47
CA ASP A 122 -15.50 -14.87 2.29
C ASP A 122 -16.01 -15.32 0.91
N GLU A 123 -17.15 -14.79 0.46
CA GLU A 123 -17.66 -15.04 -0.90
C GLU A 123 -16.69 -14.51 -1.97
N LEU A 124 -16.14 -13.32 -1.79
CA LEU A 124 -15.16 -12.75 -2.71
C LEU A 124 -13.92 -13.65 -2.82
N LEU A 125 -13.37 -14.11 -1.69
CA LEU A 125 -12.22 -15.02 -1.69
C LEU A 125 -12.51 -16.33 -2.38
N LYS A 126 -13.67 -16.95 -2.10
CA LYS A 126 -14.11 -18.19 -2.77
C LYS A 126 -14.20 -17.98 -4.28
N ASN A 127 -14.86 -16.93 -4.71
CA ASN A 127 -15.02 -16.60 -6.12
C ASN A 127 -13.70 -16.33 -6.82
N LEU A 128 -12.73 -15.67 -6.17
CA LEU A 128 -11.40 -15.43 -6.70
C LEU A 128 -10.60 -16.74 -6.82
N LYS A 129 -10.72 -17.63 -5.82
CA LYS A 129 -10.09 -18.96 -5.85
C LYS A 129 -10.63 -19.79 -7.01
N ASP A 130 -11.96 -19.85 -7.20
CA ASP A 130 -12.61 -20.56 -8.28
C ASP A 130 -12.24 -19.99 -9.67
N ALA A 131 -11.89 -18.72 -9.73
CA ALA A 131 -11.40 -18.07 -10.94
C ALA A 131 -9.91 -18.37 -11.23
N GLY A 132 -9.17 -18.97 -10.29
CA GLY A 132 -7.74 -19.27 -10.45
C GLY A 132 -6.81 -18.14 -10.02
N ILE A 133 -7.18 -17.38 -8.97
CA ILE A 133 -6.37 -16.25 -8.48
C ILE A 133 -4.96 -16.69 -8.06
N GLU A 134 -4.81 -17.89 -7.53
CA GLU A 134 -3.51 -18.42 -7.08
C GLU A 134 -2.52 -18.51 -8.25
N ASP A 135 -2.95 -19.13 -9.36
CA ASP A 135 -2.14 -19.24 -10.57
C ASP A 135 -1.83 -17.86 -11.17
N PHE A 136 -2.83 -16.98 -11.18
CA PHE A 136 -2.64 -15.62 -11.65
C PHE A 136 -1.60 -14.86 -10.83
N LEU A 137 -1.69 -14.92 -9.50
CA LEU A 137 -0.75 -14.24 -8.61
C LEU A 137 0.64 -14.84 -8.65
N ASN A 138 0.77 -16.16 -8.81
CA ASN A 138 2.07 -16.82 -8.98
C ASN A 138 2.80 -16.36 -10.24
N ASN A 139 2.08 -16.08 -11.32
CA ASN A 139 2.67 -15.67 -12.60
C ASN A 139 2.83 -14.15 -12.74
N PHE A 140 1.92 -13.35 -12.19
CA PHE A 140 1.82 -11.91 -12.45
C PHE A 140 1.72 -11.07 -11.17
N GLY A 141 1.74 -11.69 -9.99
CA GLY A 141 1.60 -10.99 -8.71
C GLY A 141 2.75 -10.00 -8.48
N ASP A 142 2.41 -8.74 -8.22
CA ASP A 142 3.37 -7.72 -7.79
C ASP A 142 2.79 -6.99 -6.58
N MET A 143 3.34 -7.26 -5.41
CA MET A 143 2.87 -6.67 -4.15
C MET A 143 3.15 -5.17 -4.02
N ASP A 144 4.05 -4.63 -4.84
CA ASP A 144 4.42 -3.21 -4.80
C ASP A 144 3.73 -2.42 -5.92
N TYR A 145 3.51 -3.05 -7.07
CA TYR A 145 2.97 -2.38 -8.25
C TYR A 145 1.73 -3.10 -8.79
N PRO A 146 0.59 -3.04 -8.08
CA PRO A 146 -0.64 -3.74 -8.49
C PRO A 146 -1.14 -3.30 -9.87
N SER A 147 -0.77 -2.12 -10.37
CA SER A 147 -1.12 -1.71 -11.74
C SER A 147 -0.54 -2.64 -12.80
N LYS A 148 0.58 -3.30 -12.55
CA LYS A 148 1.20 -4.25 -13.48
C LYS A 148 0.39 -5.54 -13.64
N MET A 149 -0.47 -5.87 -12.67
CA MET A 149 -1.35 -7.02 -12.75
C MET A 149 -2.56 -6.80 -13.65
N VAL A 150 -2.89 -5.53 -13.98
CA VAL A 150 -4.11 -5.21 -14.76
C VAL A 150 -4.02 -5.70 -16.23
N PRO A 151 -2.93 -5.45 -16.98
CA PRO A 151 -2.85 -5.91 -18.39
C PRO A 151 -2.97 -7.43 -18.54
N PRO A 152 -2.31 -8.28 -17.73
CA PRO A 152 -2.45 -9.73 -17.84
C PRO A 152 -3.85 -10.27 -17.58
N LEU A 153 -4.73 -9.54 -16.88
CA LEU A 153 -6.11 -9.98 -16.61
C LEU A 153 -6.91 -10.28 -17.88
N VAL A 154 -6.57 -9.64 -19.01
CA VAL A 154 -7.22 -9.89 -20.31
C VAL A 154 -7.08 -11.35 -20.76
N PHE A 155 -5.98 -12.02 -20.38
CA PHE A 155 -5.74 -13.43 -20.72
C PHE A 155 -6.42 -14.41 -19.76
N TYR A 156 -7.14 -13.92 -18.75
CA TYR A 156 -7.84 -14.72 -17.75
C TYR A 156 -9.35 -14.46 -17.80
N PRO A 157 -10.08 -15.05 -18.76
CA PRO A 157 -11.50 -14.74 -18.98
C PRO A 157 -12.39 -15.02 -17.75
N LYS A 158 -11.97 -15.92 -16.86
CA LYS A 158 -12.70 -16.18 -15.60
C LYS A 158 -12.76 -14.95 -14.68
N PHE A 159 -11.83 -13.99 -14.83
CA PHE A 159 -11.87 -12.73 -14.09
C PHE A 159 -12.79 -11.69 -14.68
N LEU A 160 -13.37 -11.91 -15.88
CA LEU A 160 -14.34 -10.97 -16.48
C LEU A 160 -15.57 -10.76 -15.59
N LYS A 161 -15.94 -11.77 -14.78
CA LYS A 161 -17.03 -11.61 -13.81
C LYS A 161 -16.76 -10.52 -12.75
N PHE A 162 -15.48 -10.24 -12.48
CA PHE A 162 -15.05 -9.17 -11.55
C PHE A 162 -14.80 -7.83 -12.25
N TYR A 163 -15.08 -7.73 -13.55
CA TYR A 163 -14.79 -6.53 -14.33
C TYR A 163 -15.48 -5.29 -13.76
N LYS A 164 -16.73 -5.42 -13.30
CA LYS A 164 -17.46 -4.32 -12.67
C LYS A 164 -16.81 -3.87 -11.36
N GLU A 165 -16.38 -4.82 -10.52
CA GLU A 165 -15.67 -4.53 -9.27
C GLU A 165 -14.33 -3.85 -9.55
N ILE A 166 -13.56 -4.36 -10.52
CA ILE A 166 -12.28 -3.77 -10.92
C ILE A 166 -12.47 -2.35 -11.46
N LEU A 167 -13.49 -2.12 -12.32
CA LEU A 167 -13.82 -0.79 -12.82
C LEU A 167 -14.26 0.15 -11.70
N ASN A 168 -15.09 -0.32 -10.77
CA ASN A 168 -15.51 0.47 -9.63
C ASN A 168 -14.31 0.85 -8.76
N LEU A 169 -13.40 -0.09 -8.53
CA LEU A 169 -12.17 0.13 -7.77
C LEU A 169 -11.28 1.19 -8.42
N ILE A 170 -11.17 1.18 -9.75
CA ILE A 170 -10.40 2.19 -10.51
C ILE A 170 -11.08 3.58 -10.44
N LYS A 171 -12.41 3.64 -10.48
CA LYS A 171 -13.21 4.88 -10.47
C LYS A 171 -13.46 5.47 -9.07
N MET A 172 -13.19 4.73 -7.99
CA MET A 172 -13.31 5.26 -6.62
C MET A 172 -12.29 6.40 -6.41
N ASP A 173 -12.77 7.59 -6.09
CA ASP A 173 -11.95 8.77 -5.72
C ASP A 173 -11.47 8.74 -4.26
#